data_8a922a5b5b74fa98c2e5f48aeb08bb82
#
_entry.id   8a922a5b5b74fa98c2e5f48aeb08bb82
#
_cell.length_a   1.000
_cell.length_b   1.000
_cell.length_c   1.000
_cell.angle_alpha   90.00
_cell.angle_beta   90.00
_cell.angle_gamma   90.00
#
_symmetry.space_group_name_H-M   'P 1'
#
loop_
_entity.id
_entity.type
_entity.pdbx_description
1 polymer ?
#
loop_
_entity_poly.entity_id
_entity_poly.type
_entity_poly.pdbx_seq_one_letter_code
_entity_poly.pdbx_strand_id
1 'polypeptide(L)'
;MPDTIEPASRPFRHVDQNRRVYGQDLRIGLIVPSTNTVAETEFWRLVPDGVSVHTTRMLFDPEGIRKAGGEGMGDMHDHMPRAVAETASARVDLIAYGCTASSVEHGPENIEREIEEQAAVPAVSTAGAILAALDHLGIRKFALATPYPKKVNEHECEFFAARGYEVVADRSMMASEEQQRLRGLACVPPEMIRETVRDLDSPEVEGFLLSCMDLPTIGLIDELEAETGKPVITSVTCTLWQTLAKSGVGKWPDRGGRLLKRT
;
A
#
# COMPACT_ATOMS: atom_id res chain seq x y z
N MET A 1 20.10 -52.36 -34.00
CA MET A 1 19.03 -51.44 -34.46
C MET A 1 18.64 -50.66 -33.25
N PRO A 2 18.90 -49.36 -33.17
CA PRO A 2 18.41 -48.58 -32.04
C PRO A 2 16.93 -48.26 -32.25
N ASP A 3 16.14 -48.54 -31.23
CA ASP A 3 14.72 -48.21 -31.17
C ASP A 3 14.52 -46.72 -31.38
N THR A 4 13.82 -46.37 -32.45
CA THR A 4 13.35 -45.03 -32.69
C THR A 4 12.19 -44.75 -31.70
N ILE A 5 12.51 -43.90 -30.70
CA ILE A 5 11.50 -43.34 -29.82
C ILE A 5 10.62 -42.39 -30.68
N GLU A 6 9.43 -42.87 -31.08
CA GLU A 6 8.43 -41.96 -31.67
C GLU A 6 8.09 -40.85 -30.66
N PRO A 7 8.15 -39.59 -31.05
CA PRO A 7 7.69 -38.50 -30.19
C PRO A 7 6.21 -38.69 -29.93
N ALA A 8 5.82 -38.77 -28.67
CA ALA A 8 4.42 -38.85 -28.24
C ALA A 8 3.69 -37.59 -28.66
N SER A 9 3.20 -37.58 -29.90
CA SER A 9 2.29 -36.55 -30.44
C SER A 9 0.88 -36.77 -29.94
N ARG A 10 0.64 -36.64 -28.64
CA ARG A 10 -0.69 -36.35 -28.16
C ARG A 10 -0.88 -34.84 -28.19
N PRO A 11 -1.71 -34.28 -29.09
CA PRO A 11 -2.07 -32.89 -29.01
C PRO A 11 -2.68 -32.68 -27.62
N PHE A 12 -2.26 -31.58 -26.93
CA PHE A 12 -2.88 -31.13 -25.69
C PHE A 12 -4.34 -30.77 -26.04
N ARG A 13 -5.21 -31.77 -26.01
CA ARG A 13 -6.65 -31.61 -26.31
C ARG A 13 -7.24 -30.89 -25.09
N HIS A 14 -7.81 -29.70 -25.34
CA HIS A 14 -8.54 -28.88 -24.37
C HIS A 14 -7.75 -28.18 -23.28
N VAL A 15 -6.55 -27.66 -23.58
CA VAL A 15 -5.96 -26.60 -22.76
C VAL A 15 -6.64 -25.30 -23.18
N ASP A 16 -7.43 -24.72 -22.28
CA ASP A 16 -7.88 -23.34 -22.41
C ASP A 16 -6.63 -22.45 -22.38
N GLN A 17 -6.21 -21.96 -23.54
CA GLN A 17 -5.00 -21.14 -23.70
C GLN A 17 -5.12 -19.78 -22.98
N ASN A 18 -6.32 -19.39 -22.56
CA ASN A 18 -6.60 -18.19 -21.81
C ASN A 18 -6.64 -18.44 -20.28
N ARG A 19 -6.52 -19.71 -19.83
CA ARG A 19 -6.57 -20.04 -18.42
C ARG A 19 -5.32 -19.53 -17.71
N ARG A 20 -5.50 -18.57 -16.82
CA ARG A 20 -4.46 -18.12 -15.90
C ARG A 20 -4.18 -19.22 -14.87
N VAL A 21 -2.93 -19.58 -14.66
CA VAL A 21 -2.51 -20.51 -13.60
C VAL A 21 -2.37 -19.79 -12.28
N TYR A 22 -1.78 -18.58 -12.33
CA TYR A 22 -1.66 -17.67 -11.17
C TYR A 22 -2.49 -16.43 -11.40
N GLY A 23 -3.08 -15.89 -10.30
CA GLY A 23 -4.00 -14.77 -10.39
C GLY A 23 -5.23 -15.12 -11.23
N GLN A 24 -5.79 -16.30 -11.00
CA GLN A 24 -6.95 -16.79 -11.73
C GLN A 24 -8.19 -15.94 -11.45
N ASP A 25 -8.30 -15.41 -10.24
CA ASP A 25 -9.42 -14.57 -9.81
C ASP A 25 -9.09 -13.07 -9.96
N LEU A 26 -7.84 -12.69 -9.65
CA LEU A 26 -7.39 -11.30 -9.75
C LEU A 26 -5.87 -11.21 -9.88
N ARG A 27 -5.40 -10.38 -10.81
CA ARG A 27 -4.01 -9.92 -10.91
C ARG A 27 -3.91 -8.47 -10.52
N ILE A 28 -3.25 -8.20 -9.41
CA ILE A 28 -3.00 -6.84 -8.92
C ILE A 28 -1.65 -6.37 -9.48
N GLY A 29 -1.63 -5.26 -10.20
CA GLY A 29 -0.42 -4.50 -10.44
C GLY A 29 -0.12 -3.63 -9.21
N LEU A 30 1.08 -3.71 -8.66
CA LEU A 30 1.49 -2.89 -7.53
C LEU A 30 2.67 -2.01 -7.95
N ILE A 31 2.47 -0.69 -7.98
CA ILE A 31 3.54 0.27 -8.29
C ILE A 31 4.03 0.86 -6.98
N VAL A 32 5.34 0.77 -6.71
CA VAL A 32 5.96 1.27 -5.47
C VAL A 32 7.26 2.04 -5.76
N PRO A 33 7.71 2.93 -4.86
CA PRO A 33 9.06 3.49 -4.92
C PRO A 33 10.13 2.40 -4.95
N SER A 34 11.23 2.64 -5.66
CA SER A 34 12.32 1.64 -5.78
C SER A 34 12.97 1.26 -4.45
N THR A 35 12.89 2.13 -3.46
CA THR A 35 13.41 1.91 -2.10
C THR A 35 12.48 1.09 -1.21
N ASN A 36 11.20 0.91 -1.59
CA ASN A 36 10.22 0.20 -0.77
C ASN A 36 10.54 -1.30 -0.69
N THR A 37 10.58 -1.83 0.53
CA THR A 37 10.87 -3.25 0.81
C THR A 37 9.75 -3.96 1.57
N VAL A 38 8.70 -3.25 1.95
CA VAL A 38 7.61 -3.75 2.81
C VAL A 38 6.35 -4.07 2.02
N ALA A 39 5.85 -3.13 1.21
CA ALA A 39 4.53 -3.24 0.59
C ALA A 39 4.33 -4.54 -0.19
N GLU A 40 5.27 -4.91 -1.06
CA GLU A 40 5.17 -6.14 -1.84
C GLU A 40 5.11 -7.38 -0.93
N THR A 41 5.95 -7.42 0.12
CA THR A 41 5.98 -8.53 1.08
C THR A 41 4.66 -8.63 1.86
N GLU A 42 4.13 -7.51 2.32
CA GLU A 42 2.88 -7.48 3.08
C GLU A 42 1.67 -7.80 2.19
N PHE A 43 1.63 -7.32 0.94
CA PHE A 43 0.59 -7.72 -0.01
C PHE A 43 0.56 -9.23 -0.21
N TRP A 44 1.73 -9.87 -0.50
CA TRP A 44 1.82 -11.32 -0.67
C TRP A 44 1.40 -12.12 0.56
N ARG A 45 1.58 -11.56 1.74
CA ARG A 45 1.15 -12.20 2.99
C ARG A 45 -0.35 -12.06 3.26
N LEU A 46 -0.99 -11.08 2.62
CA LEU A 46 -2.40 -10.75 2.87
C LEU A 46 -3.32 -11.19 1.75
N VAL A 47 -2.86 -11.26 0.49
CA VAL A 47 -3.76 -11.64 -0.62
C VAL A 47 -4.33 -13.04 -0.44
N PRO A 48 -5.64 -13.23 -0.71
CA PRO A 48 -6.26 -14.54 -0.65
C PRO A 48 -5.85 -15.43 -1.82
N ASP A 49 -6.10 -16.74 -1.70
CA ASP A 49 -5.87 -17.70 -2.76
C ASP A 49 -6.59 -17.31 -4.06
N GLY A 50 -5.89 -17.43 -5.18
CA GLY A 50 -6.38 -17.04 -6.50
C GLY A 50 -6.04 -15.59 -6.89
N VAL A 51 -5.52 -14.79 -5.96
CA VAL A 51 -5.02 -13.44 -6.21
C VAL A 51 -3.51 -13.45 -6.37
N SER A 52 -2.98 -12.71 -7.33
CA SER A 52 -1.52 -12.53 -7.52
C SER A 52 -1.15 -11.06 -7.58
N VAL A 53 0.08 -10.75 -7.15
CA VAL A 53 0.64 -9.39 -7.14
C VAL A 53 1.81 -9.32 -8.10
N HIS A 54 1.83 -8.29 -8.95
CA HIS A 54 2.86 -8.04 -9.95
C HIS A 54 3.42 -6.65 -9.73
N THR A 55 4.64 -6.58 -9.19
CA THR A 55 5.21 -5.31 -8.70
C THR A 55 6.11 -4.66 -9.75
N THR A 56 5.92 -3.37 -9.96
CA THR A 56 6.81 -2.48 -10.71
C THR A 56 7.30 -1.37 -9.81
N ARG A 57 8.53 -0.93 -10.01
CA ARG A 57 9.19 0.06 -9.17
C ARG A 57 9.42 1.37 -9.93
N MET A 58 9.08 2.50 -9.29
CA MET A 58 9.46 3.83 -9.75
C MET A 58 10.79 4.21 -9.11
N LEU A 59 11.72 4.70 -9.91
CA LEU A 59 13.00 5.17 -9.38
C LEU A 59 12.77 6.31 -8.39
N PHE A 60 13.32 6.16 -7.20
CA PHE A 60 13.31 7.16 -6.15
C PHE A 60 14.72 7.25 -5.55
N ASP A 61 15.33 8.44 -5.62
CA ASP A 61 16.67 8.71 -5.07
C ASP A 61 16.60 9.77 -3.96
N PRO A 62 16.27 9.39 -2.72
CA PRO A 62 16.18 10.31 -1.61
C PRO A 62 17.52 10.98 -1.25
N GLU A 63 18.65 10.32 -1.57
CA GLU A 63 19.97 10.91 -1.36
C GLU A 63 20.31 12.00 -2.38
N GLY A 64 19.99 11.75 -3.65
CA GLY A 64 20.16 12.73 -4.72
C GLY A 64 19.31 13.97 -4.48
N ILE A 65 18.05 13.81 -4.11
CA ILE A 65 17.14 14.89 -3.75
C ILE A 65 17.73 15.74 -2.62
N ARG A 66 18.18 15.12 -1.54
CA ARG A 66 18.77 15.80 -0.38
C ARG A 66 20.08 16.53 -0.72
N LYS A 67 20.95 15.91 -1.53
CA LYS A 67 22.21 16.51 -1.99
C LYS A 67 21.96 17.73 -2.89
N ALA A 68 20.86 17.74 -3.64
CA ALA A 68 20.42 18.87 -4.46
C ALA A 68 19.69 19.96 -3.66
N GLY A 69 19.53 19.78 -2.33
CA GLY A 69 18.81 20.72 -1.48
C GLY A 69 17.29 20.64 -1.62
N GLY A 70 16.79 19.57 -2.24
CA GLY A 70 15.37 19.30 -2.41
C GLY A 70 14.77 18.55 -1.22
N GLU A 71 13.46 18.52 -1.19
CA GLU A 71 12.62 17.81 -0.21
C GLU A 71 11.48 17.06 -0.93
N GLY A 72 10.74 16.22 -0.20
CA GLY A 72 9.59 15.48 -0.74
C GLY A 72 9.98 14.31 -1.63
N MET A 73 9.14 14.03 -2.64
CA MET A 73 9.30 12.88 -3.53
C MET A 73 10.15 13.16 -4.77
N GLY A 74 10.60 14.44 -4.96
CA GLY A 74 11.43 14.85 -6.09
C GLY A 74 10.78 14.53 -7.45
N ASP A 75 11.57 13.95 -8.35
CA ASP A 75 11.17 13.57 -9.72
C ASP A 75 10.57 12.15 -9.83
N MET A 76 10.26 11.50 -8.70
CA MET A 76 9.74 10.12 -8.69
C MET A 76 8.49 9.98 -9.54
N HIS A 77 7.62 11.00 -9.55
CA HIS A 77 6.38 11.00 -10.34
C HIS A 77 6.65 10.91 -11.84
N ASP A 78 7.76 11.48 -12.34
CA ASP A 78 8.15 11.42 -13.76
C ASP A 78 8.40 9.98 -14.25
N HIS A 79 8.65 9.06 -13.32
CA HIS A 79 8.82 7.63 -13.61
C HIS A 79 7.49 6.86 -13.64
N MET A 80 6.36 7.46 -13.25
CA MET A 80 5.06 6.81 -13.20
C MET A 80 4.59 6.30 -14.58
N PRO A 81 4.69 7.07 -15.69
CA PRO A 81 4.24 6.58 -17.01
C PRO A 81 4.93 5.29 -17.44
N ARG A 82 6.24 5.17 -17.18
CA ARG A 82 7.00 3.94 -17.49
C ARG A 82 6.52 2.79 -16.61
N ALA A 83 6.37 3.01 -15.29
CA ALA A 83 5.94 1.99 -14.35
C ALA A 83 4.52 1.49 -14.69
N VAL A 84 3.61 2.38 -15.08
CA VAL A 84 2.25 2.02 -15.50
C VAL A 84 2.28 1.16 -16.76
N ALA A 85 3.07 1.53 -17.79
CA ALA A 85 3.19 0.75 -19.00
C ALA A 85 3.76 -0.65 -18.77
N GLU A 86 4.81 -0.76 -17.94
CA GLU A 86 5.41 -2.04 -17.54
C GLU A 86 4.42 -2.92 -16.78
N THR A 87 3.69 -2.34 -15.81
CA THR A 87 2.67 -3.06 -15.03
C THR A 87 1.53 -3.55 -15.90
N ALA A 88 1.01 -2.69 -16.79
CA ALA A 88 -0.07 -3.03 -17.71
C ALA A 88 0.33 -4.16 -18.67
N SER A 89 1.61 -4.24 -19.07
CA SER A 89 2.10 -5.31 -19.95
C SER A 89 1.96 -6.71 -19.36
N ALA A 90 1.90 -6.83 -18.03
CA ALA A 90 1.62 -8.08 -17.33
C ALA A 90 0.14 -8.50 -17.37
N ARG A 91 -0.72 -7.71 -18.04
CA ARG A 91 -2.18 -7.93 -18.14
C ARG A 91 -2.82 -8.08 -16.78
N VAL A 92 -2.54 -7.14 -15.90
CA VAL A 92 -3.16 -7.00 -14.59
C VAL A 92 -4.61 -6.53 -14.74
N ASP A 93 -5.44 -6.84 -13.76
CA ASP A 93 -6.86 -6.49 -13.79
C ASP A 93 -7.14 -5.14 -13.12
N LEU A 94 -6.19 -4.67 -12.29
CA LEU A 94 -6.25 -3.41 -11.57
C LEU A 94 -4.82 -3.00 -11.18
N ILE A 95 -4.56 -1.68 -11.06
CA ILE A 95 -3.27 -1.14 -10.61
C ILE A 95 -3.45 -0.40 -9.27
N ALA A 96 -2.66 -0.80 -8.26
CA ALA A 96 -2.53 -0.12 -7.00
C ALA A 96 -1.26 0.74 -6.98
N TYR A 97 -1.40 2.04 -6.74
CA TYR A 97 -0.30 2.98 -6.57
C TYR A 97 0.12 3.04 -5.10
N GLY A 98 1.20 2.35 -4.78
CA GLY A 98 1.69 2.08 -3.43
C GLY A 98 2.69 3.12 -2.91
N CYS A 99 2.32 4.39 -2.88
CA CYS A 99 3.09 5.46 -2.25
C CYS A 99 2.17 6.48 -1.59
N THR A 100 2.14 6.53 -0.25
CA THR A 100 1.27 7.45 0.48
C THR A 100 1.66 8.89 0.25
N ALA A 101 2.92 9.26 0.55
CA ALA A 101 3.39 10.63 0.43
C ALA A 101 3.17 11.22 -0.97
N SER A 102 3.51 10.47 -2.02
CA SER A 102 3.30 10.93 -3.39
C SER A 102 1.82 11.04 -3.77
N SER A 103 0.95 10.13 -3.29
CA SER A 103 -0.49 10.23 -3.56
C SER A 103 -1.17 11.37 -2.78
N VAL A 104 -0.61 11.77 -1.64
CA VAL A 104 -1.00 13.00 -0.93
C VAL A 104 -0.56 14.24 -1.71
N GLU A 105 0.69 14.27 -2.16
CA GLU A 105 1.31 15.42 -2.84
C GLU A 105 0.64 15.73 -4.19
N HIS A 106 0.37 14.72 -5.01
CA HIS A 106 -0.18 14.87 -6.36
C HIS A 106 -1.71 14.81 -6.42
N GLY A 107 -2.34 14.39 -5.32
CA GLY A 107 -3.78 14.16 -5.23
C GLY A 107 -4.19 12.76 -5.70
N PRO A 108 -4.92 12.02 -4.85
CA PRO A 108 -5.30 10.63 -5.11
C PRO A 108 -6.11 10.47 -6.41
N GLU A 109 -7.02 11.40 -6.68
CA GLU A 109 -7.89 11.39 -7.86
C GLU A 109 -7.09 11.60 -9.16
N ASN A 110 -6.05 12.45 -9.12
CA ASN A 110 -5.17 12.67 -10.28
C ASN A 110 -4.34 11.43 -10.60
N ILE A 111 -3.73 10.82 -9.57
CA ILE A 111 -2.96 9.59 -9.71
C ILE A 111 -3.83 8.47 -10.32
N GLU A 112 -5.02 8.26 -9.79
CA GLU A 112 -5.93 7.22 -10.30
C GLU A 112 -6.32 7.48 -11.75
N ARG A 113 -6.70 8.72 -12.09
CA ARG A 113 -7.06 9.11 -13.45
C ARG A 113 -5.91 8.90 -14.44
N GLU A 114 -4.70 9.33 -14.12
CA GLU A 114 -3.53 9.17 -15.00
C GLU A 114 -3.21 7.70 -15.28
N ILE A 115 -3.33 6.83 -14.26
CA ILE A 115 -3.14 5.39 -14.41
C ILE A 115 -4.25 4.78 -15.27
N GLU A 116 -5.51 5.13 -15.02
CA GLU A 116 -6.67 4.61 -15.75
C GLU A 116 -6.65 5.03 -17.21
N GLU A 117 -6.28 6.29 -17.52
CA GLU A 117 -6.14 6.79 -18.89
C GLU A 117 -5.05 6.04 -19.67
N GLN A 118 -3.94 5.71 -19.00
CA GLN A 118 -2.79 5.07 -19.67
C GLN A 118 -2.95 3.54 -19.79
N ALA A 119 -3.43 2.88 -18.73
CA ALA A 119 -3.46 1.42 -18.64
C ALA A 119 -4.81 0.80 -19.05
N ALA A 120 -5.88 1.60 -19.14
CA ALA A 120 -7.26 1.16 -19.39
C ALA A 120 -7.76 0.07 -18.42
N VAL A 121 -7.29 0.11 -17.17
CA VAL A 121 -7.75 -0.72 -16.06
C VAL A 121 -8.01 0.14 -14.83
N PRO A 122 -8.90 -0.25 -13.90
CA PRO A 122 -9.15 0.52 -12.68
C PRO A 122 -7.86 0.76 -11.88
N ALA A 123 -7.79 1.90 -11.22
CA ALA A 123 -6.67 2.25 -10.34
C ALA A 123 -7.12 2.50 -8.89
N VAL A 124 -6.20 2.30 -7.96
CA VAL A 124 -6.34 2.64 -6.54
C VAL A 124 -5.07 3.36 -6.10
N SER A 125 -5.21 4.56 -5.57
CA SER A 125 -4.12 5.27 -4.91
C SER A 125 -4.13 5.01 -3.41
N THR A 126 -2.96 5.01 -2.76
CA THR A 126 -2.89 4.75 -1.31
C THR A 126 -3.66 5.81 -0.51
N ALA A 127 -3.53 7.11 -0.82
CA ALA A 127 -4.26 8.14 -0.09
C ALA A 127 -5.77 8.05 -0.32
N GLY A 128 -6.22 7.76 -1.54
CA GLY A 128 -7.64 7.51 -1.84
C GLY A 128 -8.19 6.29 -1.09
N ALA A 129 -7.40 5.23 -1.00
CA ALA A 129 -7.76 4.03 -0.25
C ALA A 129 -7.88 4.29 1.27
N ILE A 130 -7.00 5.12 1.83
CA ILE A 130 -7.09 5.52 3.24
C ILE A 130 -8.37 6.29 3.50
N LEU A 131 -8.71 7.28 2.66
CA LEU A 131 -9.96 8.04 2.80
C LEU A 131 -11.20 7.12 2.73
N ALA A 132 -11.22 6.22 1.76
CA ALA A 132 -12.30 5.25 1.61
C ALA A 132 -12.41 4.28 2.81
N ALA A 133 -11.28 3.87 3.40
CA ALA A 133 -11.25 3.02 4.59
C ALA A 133 -11.75 3.74 5.84
N LEU A 134 -11.36 5.01 6.04
CA LEU A 134 -11.85 5.86 7.12
C LEU A 134 -13.38 6.03 7.03
N ASP A 135 -13.91 6.32 5.82
CA ASP A 135 -15.35 6.42 5.58
C ASP A 135 -16.08 5.09 5.85
N HIS A 136 -15.51 3.97 5.37
CA HIS A 136 -16.10 2.65 5.57
C HIS A 136 -16.21 2.26 7.05
N LEU A 137 -15.22 2.61 7.85
CA LEU A 137 -15.20 2.36 9.29
C LEU A 137 -15.93 3.42 10.12
N GLY A 138 -16.41 4.49 9.50
CA GLY A 138 -17.07 5.60 10.17
C GLY A 138 -16.14 6.45 11.04
N ILE A 139 -14.83 6.43 10.77
CA ILE A 139 -13.81 7.16 11.53
C ILE A 139 -13.72 8.58 10.98
N ARG A 140 -13.87 9.57 11.87
CA ARG A 140 -13.70 10.99 11.58
C ARG A 140 -12.56 11.63 12.36
N LYS A 141 -12.28 11.08 13.55
CA LYS A 141 -11.22 11.51 14.45
C LYS A 141 -10.24 10.38 14.68
N PHE A 142 -9.00 10.57 14.28
CA PHE A 142 -8.02 9.51 14.39
C PHE A 142 -6.65 10.01 14.84
N ALA A 143 -5.83 9.09 15.32
CA ALA A 143 -4.42 9.33 15.58
C ALA A 143 -3.58 8.88 14.39
N LEU A 144 -2.62 9.73 13.99
CA LEU A 144 -1.71 9.50 12.87
C LEU A 144 -0.30 9.18 13.36
N ALA A 145 0.26 8.05 12.96
CA ALA A 145 1.66 7.73 13.17
C ALA A 145 2.36 7.47 11.83
N THR A 146 3.48 8.15 11.60
CA THR A 146 4.25 8.04 10.35
C THR A 146 5.73 7.85 10.61
N PRO A 147 6.49 7.19 9.72
CA PRO A 147 7.94 7.17 9.77
C PRO A 147 8.57 8.37 9.04
N TYR A 148 7.80 9.39 8.72
CA TYR A 148 8.26 10.54 7.95
C TYR A 148 8.93 11.61 8.82
N PRO A 149 9.77 12.49 8.23
CA PRO A 149 10.18 13.72 8.87
C PRO A 149 8.97 14.61 9.22
N LYS A 150 9.13 15.45 10.25
CA LYS A 150 8.03 16.27 10.79
C LYS A 150 7.25 17.05 9.72
N LYS A 151 7.95 17.69 8.77
CA LYS A 151 7.32 18.48 7.70
C LYS A 151 6.41 17.65 6.79
N VAL A 152 6.80 16.41 6.45
CA VAL A 152 5.99 15.52 5.64
C VAL A 152 4.77 15.02 6.43
N ASN A 153 4.95 14.76 7.74
CA ASN A 153 3.86 14.41 8.63
C ASN A 153 2.83 15.54 8.77
N GLU A 154 3.29 16.79 8.93
CA GLU A 154 2.43 17.99 8.98
C GLU A 154 1.60 18.14 7.68
N HIS A 155 2.23 17.93 6.52
CA HIS A 155 1.54 17.99 5.24
C HIS A 155 0.45 16.90 5.10
N GLU A 156 0.71 15.71 5.63
CA GLU A 156 -0.29 14.64 5.66
C GLU A 156 -1.47 14.98 6.60
N CYS A 157 -1.21 15.61 7.76
CA CYS A 157 -2.26 16.12 8.63
C CYS A 157 -3.13 17.19 7.93
N GLU A 158 -2.51 18.13 7.21
CA GLU A 158 -3.22 19.14 6.41
C GLU A 158 -4.09 18.53 5.32
N PHE A 159 -3.57 17.48 4.65
CA PHE A 159 -4.32 16.75 3.63
C PHE A 159 -5.62 16.14 4.17
N PHE A 160 -5.58 15.52 5.35
CA PHE A 160 -6.78 14.95 5.97
C PHE A 160 -7.73 16.05 6.49
N ALA A 161 -7.20 17.10 7.10
CA ALA A 161 -7.99 18.22 7.59
C ALA A 161 -8.77 18.91 6.45
N ALA A 162 -8.13 19.10 5.29
CA ALA A 162 -8.76 19.68 4.09
C ALA A 162 -9.91 18.81 3.55
N ARG A 163 -9.98 17.52 3.94
CA ARG A 163 -11.01 16.56 3.54
C ARG A 163 -12.04 16.27 4.63
N GLY A 164 -12.02 17.06 5.72
CA GLY A 164 -13.02 16.97 6.78
C GLY A 164 -12.76 15.90 7.83
N TYR A 165 -11.54 15.40 7.92
CA TYR A 165 -11.09 14.52 9.00
C TYR A 165 -10.32 15.33 10.05
N GLU A 166 -10.37 14.89 11.30
CA GLU A 166 -9.62 15.46 12.40
C GLU A 166 -8.51 14.53 12.85
N VAL A 167 -7.25 14.94 12.63
CA VAL A 167 -6.08 14.27 13.22
C VAL A 167 -5.95 14.81 14.63
N VAL A 168 -6.49 14.10 15.62
CA VAL A 168 -6.55 14.57 17.02
C VAL A 168 -5.22 14.42 17.74
N ALA A 169 -4.36 13.53 17.27
CA ALA A 169 -3.01 13.35 17.75
C ALA A 169 -2.14 12.81 16.62
N ASP A 170 -0.90 13.25 16.54
CA ASP A 170 0.03 12.76 15.54
C ASP A 170 1.43 12.52 16.11
N ARG A 171 2.16 11.62 15.46
CA ARG A 171 3.57 11.39 15.75
C ARG A 171 4.37 11.04 14.50
N SER A 172 5.41 11.81 14.27
CA SER A 172 6.50 11.48 13.37
C SER A 172 7.53 10.61 14.11
N MET A 173 7.63 9.33 13.78
CA MET A 173 8.59 8.40 14.39
C MET A 173 10.04 8.67 13.99
N MET A 174 10.27 9.56 13.01
CA MET A 174 11.59 9.98 12.53
C MET A 174 11.91 11.43 12.89
N ALA A 175 11.24 11.99 13.90
CA ALA A 175 11.39 13.39 14.28
C ALA A 175 12.74 13.71 14.93
N SER A 176 13.44 12.74 15.55
CA SER A 176 14.74 12.93 16.16
C SER A 176 15.89 12.56 15.22
N GLU A 177 17.07 13.18 15.42
CA GLU A 177 18.29 12.84 14.67
C GLU A 177 18.71 11.38 14.88
N GLU A 178 18.46 10.81 16.06
CA GLU A 178 18.75 9.42 16.36
C GLU A 178 17.87 8.49 15.55
N GLN A 179 16.58 8.80 15.46
CA GLN A 179 15.61 8.04 14.65
C GLN A 179 15.92 8.14 13.14
N GLN A 180 16.42 9.30 12.67
CA GLN A 180 16.85 9.47 11.28
C GLN A 180 18.09 8.64 10.91
N ARG A 181 18.79 8.07 11.88
CA ARG A 181 19.89 7.10 11.64
C ARG A 181 19.39 5.72 11.29
N LEU A 182 18.10 5.43 11.43
CA LEU A 182 17.51 4.22 10.90
C LEU A 182 17.72 4.18 9.38
N ARG A 183 18.17 3.04 8.87
CA ARG A 183 18.55 2.87 7.46
C ARG A 183 17.34 2.73 6.52
N GLY A 184 16.31 3.56 6.73
CA GLY A 184 15.10 3.56 5.92
C GLY A 184 13.83 3.37 6.74
N LEU A 185 12.70 3.67 6.14
CA LEU A 185 11.38 3.63 6.76
C LEU A 185 10.97 2.21 7.19
N ALA A 186 11.45 1.20 6.46
CA ALA A 186 11.26 -0.21 6.76
C ALA A 186 11.98 -0.71 8.02
N CYS A 187 12.89 0.12 8.59
CA CYS A 187 13.68 -0.22 9.76
C CYS A 187 13.10 0.30 11.08
N VAL A 188 11.88 0.86 11.07
CA VAL A 188 11.19 1.26 12.31
C VAL A 188 10.90 0.00 13.14
N PRO A 189 11.42 -0.07 14.40
CA PRO A 189 11.21 -1.23 15.24
C PRO A 189 9.73 -1.41 15.61
N PRO A 190 9.21 -2.66 15.66
CA PRO A 190 7.85 -2.93 16.08
C PRO A 190 7.49 -2.33 17.45
N GLU A 191 8.44 -2.32 18.38
CA GLU A 191 8.28 -1.74 19.72
C GLU A 191 7.99 -0.24 19.66
N MET A 192 8.67 0.49 18.79
CA MET A 192 8.43 1.93 18.58
C MET A 192 7.02 2.19 18.04
N ILE A 193 6.53 1.33 17.15
CA ILE A 193 5.15 1.44 16.63
C ILE A 193 4.14 1.22 17.77
N ARG A 194 4.34 0.17 18.59
CA ARG A 194 3.48 -0.13 19.74
C ARG A 194 3.44 1.02 20.75
N GLU A 195 4.61 1.51 21.14
CA GLU A 195 4.73 2.64 22.06
C GLU A 195 4.05 3.90 21.49
N THR A 196 4.26 4.17 20.20
CA THR A 196 3.61 5.29 19.52
C THR A 196 2.09 5.20 19.58
N VAL A 197 1.52 4.04 19.28
CA VAL A 197 0.05 3.85 19.33
C VAL A 197 -0.47 4.02 20.75
N ARG A 198 0.21 3.47 21.78
CA ARG A 198 -0.17 3.63 23.18
C ARG A 198 -0.14 5.09 23.64
N ASP A 199 0.91 5.81 23.24
CA ASP A 199 1.08 7.22 23.63
C ASP A 199 0.04 8.15 22.97
N LEU A 200 -0.43 7.77 21.77
CA LEU A 200 -1.45 8.52 21.02
C LEU A 200 -2.89 8.14 21.41
N ASP A 201 -3.06 7.06 22.17
CA ASP A 201 -4.39 6.60 22.55
C ASP A 201 -5.05 7.54 23.56
N SER A 202 -6.26 7.99 23.21
CA SER A 202 -7.07 8.85 24.07
C SER A 202 -8.56 8.60 23.80
N PRO A 203 -9.47 9.02 24.69
CA PRO A 203 -10.92 8.88 24.47
C PRO A 203 -11.45 9.53 23.20
N GLU A 204 -10.75 10.52 22.64
CA GLU A 204 -11.16 11.23 21.43
C GLU A 204 -10.77 10.50 20.14
N VAL A 205 -9.80 9.56 20.21
CA VAL A 205 -9.36 8.78 19.07
C VAL A 205 -10.36 7.68 18.75
N GLU A 206 -10.92 7.69 17.55
CA GLU A 206 -11.83 6.66 17.05
C GLU A 206 -11.11 5.50 16.37
N GLY A 207 -9.87 5.72 15.92
CA GLY A 207 -9.02 4.73 15.26
C GLY A 207 -7.60 5.25 15.04
N PHE A 208 -6.72 4.38 14.59
CA PHE A 208 -5.32 4.71 14.32
C PHE A 208 -4.99 4.50 12.84
N LEU A 209 -4.25 5.45 12.25
CA LEU A 209 -3.65 5.32 10.93
C LEU A 209 -2.13 5.21 11.08
N LEU A 210 -1.56 4.07 10.71
CA LEU A 210 -0.13 3.86 10.57
C LEU A 210 0.24 4.10 9.10
N SER A 211 0.65 5.33 8.80
CA SER A 211 0.76 5.80 7.43
C SER A 211 2.18 5.66 6.91
N CYS A 212 2.38 4.77 6.00
CA CYS A 212 3.47 4.60 5.03
C CYS A 212 3.41 3.19 4.41
N MET A 213 3.57 3.09 3.10
CA MET A 213 3.66 1.79 2.41
C MET A 213 4.98 1.03 2.69
N ASP A 214 5.98 1.69 3.26
CA ASP A 214 7.27 1.08 3.66
C ASP A 214 7.42 0.96 5.19
N LEU A 215 6.30 0.98 5.93
CA LEU A 215 6.28 0.74 7.38
C LEU A 215 5.78 -0.71 7.64
N PRO A 216 6.59 -1.58 8.28
CA PRO A 216 6.20 -2.97 8.53
C PRO A 216 5.16 -3.05 9.64
N THR A 217 3.90 -3.33 9.31
CA THR A 217 2.78 -3.17 10.23
C THR A 217 1.87 -4.39 10.40
N ILE A 218 1.75 -5.27 9.39
CA ILE A 218 0.72 -6.33 9.42
C ILE A 218 0.82 -7.29 10.61
N GLY A 219 2.01 -7.47 11.16
CA GLY A 219 2.22 -8.30 12.35
C GLY A 219 1.74 -7.68 13.66
N LEU A 220 1.36 -6.39 13.65
CA LEU A 220 1.00 -5.63 14.85
C LEU A 220 -0.49 -5.29 14.92
N ILE A 221 -1.19 -5.27 13.80
CA ILE A 221 -2.55 -4.73 13.71
C ILE A 221 -3.51 -5.41 14.67
N ASP A 222 -3.59 -6.74 14.62
CA ASP A 222 -4.52 -7.52 15.44
C ASP A 222 -4.25 -7.36 16.94
N GLU A 223 -2.97 -7.26 17.33
CA GLU A 223 -2.53 -7.01 18.72
C GLU A 223 -2.96 -5.62 19.18
N LEU A 224 -2.67 -4.59 18.37
CA LEU A 224 -3.00 -3.20 18.69
C LEU A 224 -4.51 -2.96 18.73
N GLU A 225 -5.29 -3.56 17.84
CA GLU A 225 -6.76 -3.52 17.90
C GLU A 225 -7.33 -4.21 19.15
N ALA A 226 -6.71 -5.31 19.57
CA ALA A 226 -7.12 -6.00 20.81
C ALA A 226 -6.79 -5.17 22.05
N GLU A 227 -5.63 -4.48 22.07
CA GLU A 227 -5.18 -3.65 23.18
C GLU A 227 -5.99 -2.36 23.32
N THR A 228 -6.20 -1.63 22.21
CA THR A 228 -6.88 -0.32 22.22
C THR A 228 -8.41 -0.42 22.14
N GLY A 229 -8.93 -1.55 21.67
CA GLY A 229 -10.35 -1.71 21.36
C GLY A 229 -10.80 -0.94 20.11
N LYS A 230 -9.89 -0.27 19.39
CA LYS A 230 -10.15 0.64 18.25
C LYS A 230 -9.61 0.06 16.96
N PRO A 231 -10.17 0.42 15.79
CA PRO A 231 -9.59 0.05 14.50
C PRO A 231 -8.17 0.58 14.33
N VAL A 232 -7.28 -0.26 13.79
CA VAL A 232 -5.93 0.11 13.38
C VAL A 232 -5.80 -0.17 11.89
N ILE A 233 -5.75 0.89 11.09
CA ILE A 233 -5.59 0.80 9.65
C ILE A 233 -4.18 1.24 9.24
N THR A 234 -3.70 0.69 8.14
CA THR A 234 -2.37 1.02 7.63
C THR A 234 -2.45 1.35 6.14
N SER A 235 -1.46 2.05 5.61
CA SER A 235 -1.39 2.32 4.17
C SER A 235 -1.52 1.03 3.34
N VAL A 236 -0.86 -0.06 3.77
CA VAL A 236 -0.91 -1.35 3.08
C VAL A 236 -2.30 -1.97 3.14
N THR A 237 -2.90 -2.05 4.34
CA THR A 237 -4.23 -2.68 4.49
C THR A 237 -5.34 -1.90 3.81
N CYS A 238 -5.28 -0.56 3.84
CA CYS A 238 -6.23 0.30 3.12
C CYS A 238 -6.14 0.10 1.61
N THR A 239 -4.90 0.12 1.07
CA THR A 239 -4.68 -0.05 -0.38
C THR A 239 -5.15 -1.43 -0.85
N LEU A 240 -4.82 -2.49 -0.12
CA LEU A 240 -5.27 -3.84 -0.45
C LEU A 240 -6.79 -3.97 -0.34
N TRP A 241 -7.39 -3.46 0.75
CA TRP A 241 -8.83 -3.48 0.96
C TRP A 241 -9.59 -2.83 -0.21
N GLN A 242 -9.20 -1.61 -0.59
CA GLN A 242 -9.83 -0.90 -1.69
C GLN A 242 -9.63 -1.62 -3.03
N THR A 243 -8.44 -2.21 -3.24
CA THR A 243 -8.13 -3.02 -4.42
C THR A 243 -9.07 -4.23 -4.54
N LEU A 244 -9.24 -4.99 -3.46
CA LEU A 244 -10.14 -6.15 -3.43
C LEU A 244 -11.61 -5.72 -3.58
N ALA A 245 -12.01 -4.60 -2.95
CA ALA A 245 -13.35 -4.05 -3.06
C ALA A 245 -13.68 -3.62 -4.50
N LYS A 246 -12.82 -2.82 -5.14
CA LYS A 246 -13.00 -2.37 -6.55
C LYS A 246 -12.99 -3.55 -7.55
N SER A 247 -12.21 -4.59 -7.29
CA SER A 247 -12.13 -5.76 -8.18
C SER A 247 -13.36 -6.65 -8.14
N GLY A 248 -14.14 -6.61 -7.08
CA GLY A 248 -15.31 -7.48 -6.89
C GLY A 248 -14.98 -8.97 -6.71
N VAL A 249 -13.72 -9.31 -6.38
CA VAL A 249 -13.25 -10.71 -6.27
C VAL A 249 -13.98 -11.53 -5.21
N GLY A 250 -14.62 -10.90 -4.24
CA GLY A 250 -15.43 -11.54 -3.20
C GLY A 250 -14.66 -12.35 -2.16
N LYS A 251 -13.33 -12.39 -2.26
CA LYS A 251 -12.41 -13.08 -1.33
C LYS A 251 -11.67 -12.07 -0.48
N TRP A 252 -11.50 -12.38 0.79
CA TRP A 252 -10.90 -11.48 1.78
C TRP A 252 -9.85 -12.20 2.62
N PRO A 253 -8.83 -11.49 3.10
CA PRO A 253 -7.88 -12.02 4.07
C PRO A 253 -8.55 -12.41 5.39
N ASP A 254 -7.95 -13.35 6.11
CA ASP A 254 -8.34 -13.75 7.47
C ASP A 254 -7.58 -12.98 8.58
N ARG A 255 -6.71 -12.07 8.19
CA ARG A 255 -5.84 -11.25 9.05
C ARG A 255 -5.72 -9.83 8.52
N GLY A 256 -5.11 -8.93 9.30
CA GLY A 256 -4.86 -7.52 8.92
C GLY A 256 -5.93 -6.58 9.46
N GLY A 257 -6.48 -6.87 10.64
CA GLY A 257 -7.39 -6.02 11.39
C GLY A 257 -8.83 -6.07 10.92
N ARG A 258 -9.67 -5.26 11.56
CA ARG A 258 -11.12 -5.18 11.30
C ARG A 258 -11.45 -4.77 9.87
N LEU A 259 -10.56 -3.96 9.24
CA LEU A 259 -10.76 -3.51 7.87
C LEU A 259 -10.79 -4.65 6.86
N LEU A 260 -9.88 -5.63 7.00
CA LEU A 260 -9.75 -6.74 6.06
C LEU A 260 -10.59 -7.96 6.43
N LYS A 261 -10.84 -8.18 7.73
CA LYS A 261 -11.70 -9.27 8.19
C LYS A 261 -13.16 -8.93 7.96
N ARG A 262 -13.83 -9.65 7.09
CA ARG A 262 -15.30 -9.61 7.05
C ARG A 262 -15.85 -10.42 8.22
N THR A 263 -16.49 -9.74 9.16
CA THR A 263 -17.33 -10.37 10.20
C THR A 263 -18.65 -10.82 9.60
#